data_66c8b94cbdb4e0a0cc7122b5a791ad6b
#
_entry.id   66c8b94cbdb4e0a0cc7122b5a791ad6b
#
_cell.length_a   1.000
_cell.length_b   1.000
_cell.length_c   1.000
_cell.angle_alpha   90.00
_cell.angle_beta   90.00
_cell.angle_gamma   90.00
#
_symmetry.space_group_name_H-M   'P 1'
#
loop_
_entity.id
_entity.type
_entity.pdbx_description
1 polymer ?
#
loop_
_entity_poly.entity_id
_entity_poly.type
_entity_poly.pdbx_seq_one_letter_code
_entity_poly.pdbx_strand_id
1 'polypeptide(L)'
;EGNHVQASAGEALLLSTQPGVSYSEHNLSKDKPLTRMQLWLDACPQRENPLIQKLALNMGKQQLIASPEGAMGSLQLRQQVWLHHIVLDKGESANFQLHGPRAYLQSIHGKFHALTHHEEKAALTCGDGAFIRDEANITLVADSPLRALLIDLPV
;
A
#
# COMPACT_ATOMS: atom_id res chain seq x y z
N GLU A 1 -13.35 20.64 8.26
CA GLU A 1 -13.38 21.95 8.92
C GLU A 1 -12.48 21.94 10.15
N GLY A 2 -11.27 22.49 10.04
CA GLY A 2 -10.38 22.74 11.17
C GLY A 2 -9.65 21.53 11.76
N ASN A 3 -9.71 20.36 11.13
CA ASN A 3 -8.93 19.21 11.58
C ASN A 3 -7.48 19.35 11.14
N HIS A 4 -6.58 19.29 12.11
CA HIS A 4 -5.15 19.24 11.86
C HIS A 4 -4.60 17.90 12.26
N VAL A 5 -3.92 17.23 11.34
CA VAL A 5 -3.28 15.93 11.57
C VAL A 5 -1.84 16.01 11.13
N GLN A 6 -0.95 15.53 11.97
CA GLN A 6 0.46 15.41 11.67
C GLN A 6 0.81 13.94 11.46
N ALA A 7 1.50 13.65 10.37
CA ALA A 7 2.10 12.36 10.08
C ALA A 7 3.62 12.48 10.01
N SER A 8 4.31 11.46 10.47
CA SER A 8 5.77 11.37 10.47
C SER A 8 6.23 10.34 9.43
N ALA A 9 7.51 10.34 9.12
CA ALA A 9 8.11 9.30 8.29
C ALA A 9 7.83 7.91 8.91
N GLY A 10 7.45 6.95 8.08
CA GLY A 10 7.06 5.61 8.55
C GLY A 10 5.62 5.49 9.04
N GLU A 11 4.77 6.48 8.77
CA GLU A 11 3.34 6.41 9.05
C GLU A 11 2.52 6.42 7.76
N ALA A 12 1.42 5.68 7.75
CA ALA A 12 0.37 5.76 6.75
C ALA A 12 -0.80 6.59 7.30
N LEU A 13 -1.32 7.49 6.47
CA LEU A 13 -2.47 8.33 6.76
C LEU A 13 -3.57 8.05 5.76
N LEU A 14 -4.76 7.76 6.23
CA LEU A 14 -5.95 7.59 5.41
C LEU A 14 -6.91 8.75 5.65
N LEU A 15 -7.29 9.41 4.57
CA LEU A 15 -8.38 10.39 4.55
C LEU A 15 -9.57 9.78 3.81
N SER A 16 -10.68 9.62 4.52
CA SER A 16 -11.95 9.21 3.93
C SER A 16 -12.76 10.46 3.59
N THR A 17 -12.57 10.95 2.38
CA THR A 17 -13.19 12.20 1.93
C THR A 17 -14.67 12.01 1.58
N GLN A 18 -15.43 13.07 1.74
CA GLN A 18 -16.79 13.24 1.23
C GLN A 18 -16.80 14.32 0.15
N PRO A 19 -17.85 14.41 -0.69
CA PRO A 19 -17.96 15.49 -1.66
C PRO A 19 -17.80 16.87 -1.02
N GLY A 20 -17.01 17.73 -1.65
CA GLY A 20 -16.79 19.10 -1.17
C GLY A 20 -15.72 19.26 -0.09
N VAL A 21 -14.93 18.22 0.22
CA VAL A 21 -13.81 18.34 1.14
C VAL A 21 -12.64 19.09 0.47
N SER A 22 -12.14 20.08 1.17
CA SER A 22 -10.86 20.74 0.85
C SER A 22 -9.82 20.39 1.91
N TYR A 23 -8.62 20.10 1.49
CA TYR A 23 -7.49 19.87 2.38
C TYR A 23 -6.20 20.47 1.81
N SER A 24 -5.24 20.69 2.68
CA SER A 24 -3.91 21.12 2.31
C SER A 24 -2.87 20.31 3.08
N GLU A 25 -1.70 20.18 2.50
CA GLU A 25 -0.59 19.45 3.07
C GLU A 25 0.65 20.35 3.10
N HIS A 26 1.35 20.34 4.21
CA HIS A 26 2.52 21.17 4.42
C HIS A 26 3.66 20.35 5.00
N ASN A 27 4.86 20.52 4.45
CA ASN A 27 6.07 20.03 5.08
C ASN A 27 6.40 20.95 6.26
N LEU A 28 6.40 20.40 7.46
CA LEU A 28 6.72 21.14 8.69
C LEU A 28 8.21 21.45 8.83
N SER A 29 9.08 20.70 8.12
CA SER A 29 10.50 21.01 8.11
C SER A 29 10.78 22.18 7.15
N LYS A 30 11.57 23.15 7.60
CA LYS A 30 12.04 24.26 6.75
C LYS A 30 13.24 23.88 5.88
N ASP A 31 14.00 22.88 6.31
CA ASP A 31 15.32 22.59 5.75
C ASP A 31 15.43 21.17 5.15
N LYS A 32 14.46 20.30 5.37
CA LYS A 32 14.49 18.91 4.91
C LYS A 32 13.34 18.65 3.94
N PRO A 33 13.64 18.09 2.76
CA PRO A 33 12.59 17.67 1.84
C PRO A 33 11.78 16.51 2.43
N LEU A 34 10.52 16.44 2.06
CA LEU A 34 9.61 15.34 2.39
C LEU A 34 9.31 14.55 1.12
N THR A 35 9.51 13.23 1.20
CA THR A 35 9.06 12.30 0.16
C THR A 35 7.87 11.51 0.68
N ARG A 36 6.82 11.44 -0.10
CA ARG A 36 5.61 10.69 0.22
C ARG A 36 5.04 9.99 -1.00
N MET A 37 4.30 8.93 -0.77
CA MET A 37 3.46 8.29 -1.77
C MET A 37 2.00 8.62 -1.47
N GLN A 38 1.23 8.90 -2.49
CA GLN A 38 -0.21 9.16 -2.39
C GLN A 38 -0.97 8.20 -3.30
N LEU A 39 -2.01 7.59 -2.75
CA LEU A 39 -2.93 6.71 -3.45
C LEU A 39 -4.33 7.32 -3.42
N TRP A 40 -5.01 7.30 -4.54
CA TRP A 40 -6.38 7.72 -4.68
C TRP A 40 -7.23 6.48 -5.01
N LEU A 41 -8.24 6.24 -4.19
CA LEU A 41 -9.16 5.14 -4.37
C LEU A 41 -10.59 5.70 -4.44
N ASP A 42 -11.37 5.24 -5.40
CA ASP A 42 -12.78 5.60 -5.50
C ASP A 42 -13.54 5.09 -4.27
N ALA A 43 -14.27 5.98 -3.63
CA ALA A 43 -15.02 5.64 -2.44
C ALA A 43 -16.33 4.90 -2.75
N CYS A 44 -16.62 3.89 -1.93
CA CYS A 44 -17.97 3.35 -1.85
C CYS A 44 -18.81 4.25 -0.94
N PRO A 45 -19.78 5.02 -1.45
CA PRO A 45 -20.51 6.01 -0.66
C PRO A 45 -21.41 5.39 0.42
N GLN A 46 -21.68 4.10 0.34
CA GLN A 46 -22.55 3.38 1.27
C GLN A 46 -21.83 2.90 2.54
N ARG A 47 -20.50 3.04 2.61
CA ARG A 47 -19.73 2.62 3.77
C ARG A 47 -19.29 3.82 4.59
N GLU A 48 -19.55 3.75 5.88
CA GLU A 48 -19.04 4.70 6.86
C GLU A 48 -17.71 4.19 7.42
N ASN A 49 -16.78 5.08 7.63
CA ASN A 49 -15.53 4.84 8.34
C ASN A 49 -15.01 6.15 8.92
N PRO A 50 -14.05 6.10 9.85
CA PRO A 50 -13.46 7.31 10.39
C PRO A 50 -12.89 8.22 9.30
N LEU A 51 -13.11 9.52 9.43
CA LEU A 51 -12.67 10.52 8.45
C LEU A 51 -11.15 10.52 8.28
N ILE A 52 -10.42 10.37 9.39
CA ILE A 52 -8.97 10.37 9.43
C ILE A 52 -8.49 9.19 10.25
N GLN A 53 -7.61 8.39 9.69
CA GLN A 53 -7.00 7.27 10.35
C GLN A 53 -5.49 7.29 10.12
N LYS A 54 -4.73 6.85 11.11
CA LYS A 54 -3.27 6.80 11.06
C LYS A 54 -2.75 5.47 11.55
N LEU A 55 -1.71 4.94 10.89
CA LEU A 55 -1.07 3.68 11.23
C LEU A 55 0.45 3.82 11.14
N ALA A 56 1.15 3.37 12.16
CA ALA A 56 2.60 3.23 12.11
C ALA A 56 2.97 2.02 11.24
N LEU A 57 3.88 2.22 10.30
CA LEU A 57 4.45 1.15 9.50
C LEU A 57 5.54 0.44 10.30
N ASN A 58 5.47 -0.88 10.36
CA ASN A 58 6.54 -1.68 10.94
C ASN A 58 7.54 -2.12 9.88
N MET A 59 8.69 -2.61 10.30
CA MET A 59 9.76 -3.12 9.44
C MET A 59 9.68 -4.65 9.27
N GLY A 60 8.54 -5.27 9.56
CA GLY A 60 8.28 -6.67 9.28
C GLY A 60 8.17 -6.94 7.78
N LYS A 61 8.41 -8.18 7.39
CA LYS A 61 8.43 -8.60 5.97
C LYS A 61 7.16 -8.22 5.21
N GLN A 62 6.03 -8.25 5.88
CA GLN A 62 4.74 -7.83 5.32
C GLN A 62 3.83 -7.31 6.43
N GLN A 63 3.12 -6.25 6.12
CA GLN A 63 2.12 -5.66 6.99
C GLN A 63 0.89 -5.30 6.18
N LEU A 64 -0.28 -5.76 6.60
CA LEU A 64 -1.55 -5.27 6.08
C LEU A 64 -1.78 -3.86 6.63
N ILE A 65 -1.68 -2.84 5.77
CA ILE A 65 -1.81 -1.45 6.19
C ILE A 65 -3.20 -0.87 5.98
N ALA A 66 -3.98 -1.43 5.06
CA ALA A 66 -5.37 -1.05 4.86
C ALA A 66 -6.20 -2.23 4.34
N SER A 67 -7.43 -2.34 4.79
CA SER A 67 -8.37 -3.38 4.38
C SER A 67 -9.82 -2.90 4.54
N PRO A 68 -10.81 -3.59 3.93
CA PRO A 68 -12.21 -3.18 4.00
C PRO A 68 -12.78 -3.12 5.41
N GLU A 69 -12.25 -3.94 6.31
CA GLU A 69 -12.78 -4.13 7.67
C GLU A 69 -11.80 -3.68 8.75
N GLY A 70 -10.65 -3.15 8.38
CA GLY A 70 -9.60 -2.81 9.34
C GLY A 70 -9.00 -4.03 10.04
N ALA A 71 -8.96 -5.17 9.35
CA ALA A 71 -8.43 -6.41 9.89
C ALA A 71 -6.97 -6.26 10.39
N MET A 72 -6.62 -6.96 11.45
CA MET A 72 -5.28 -6.95 12.06
C MET A 72 -4.77 -5.55 12.46
N GLY A 73 -5.69 -4.63 12.80
CA GLY A 73 -5.35 -3.25 13.15
C GLY A 73 -5.00 -2.37 11.97
N SER A 74 -5.28 -2.80 10.75
CA SER A 74 -5.09 -2.00 9.53
C SER A 74 -6.09 -0.84 9.44
N LEU A 75 -5.78 0.13 8.58
CA LEU A 75 -6.68 1.23 8.27
C LEU A 75 -7.95 0.69 7.58
N GLN A 76 -9.10 1.18 7.98
CA GLN A 76 -10.38 0.74 7.43
C GLN A 76 -10.73 1.52 6.17
N LEU A 77 -10.80 0.82 5.04
CA LEU A 77 -11.18 1.38 3.75
C LEU A 77 -12.70 1.30 3.51
N ARG A 78 -13.19 2.17 2.64
CA ARG A 78 -14.55 2.06 2.07
C ARG A 78 -14.62 1.09 0.89
N GLN A 79 -13.48 0.76 0.32
CA GLN A 79 -13.32 -0.12 -0.84
C GLN A 79 -13.00 -1.55 -0.43
N GLN A 80 -13.32 -2.51 -1.29
CA GLN A 80 -12.87 -3.90 -1.18
C GLN A 80 -11.44 -4.03 -1.73
N VAL A 81 -10.48 -3.48 -1.00
CA VAL A 81 -9.06 -3.46 -1.37
C VAL A 81 -8.23 -3.81 -0.15
N TRP A 82 -7.22 -4.65 -0.33
CA TRP A 82 -6.22 -4.96 0.69
C TRP A 82 -4.87 -4.40 0.26
N LEU A 83 -4.30 -3.57 1.08
CA LEU A 83 -3.03 -2.90 0.82
C LEU A 83 -1.97 -3.43 1.78
N HIS A 84 -0.94 -4.06 1.21
CA HIS A 84 0.18 -4.60 1.95
C HIS A 84 1.44 -3.77 1.75
N HIS A 85 2.13 -3.47 2.84
CA HIS A 85 3.47 -2.92 2.84
C HIS A 85 4.48 -4.05 3.02
N ILE A 86 5.52 -4.06 2.20
CA ILE A 86 6.49 -5.14 2.09
C ILE A 86 7.88 -4.58 2.30
N VAL A 87 8.62 -5.19 3.23
CA VAL A 87 10.05 -4.90 3.48
C VAL A 87 10.79 -6.22 3.49
N LEU A 88 11.70 -6.41 2.56
CA LEU A 88 12.49 -7.63 2.43
C LEU A 88 13.98 -7.29 2.34
N ASP A 89 14.80 -8.07 3.02
CA ASP A 89 16.25 -8.05 2.78
C ASP A 89 16.58 -8.82 1.49
N LYS A 90 17.76 -8.57 0.94
CA LYS A 90 18.22 -9.27 -0.26
C LYS A 90 18.15 -10.80 -0.07
N GLY A 91 17.53 -11.48 -1.02
CA GLY A 91 17.34 -12.93 -1.02
C GLY A 91 16.13 -13.42 -0.23
N GLU A 92 15.47 -12.54 0.52
CA GLU A 92 14.22 -12.90 1.18
C GLU A 92 13.05 -12.92 0.21
N SER A 93 12.03 -13.68 0.59
CA SER A 93 10.78 -13.78 -0.17
C SER A 93 9.55 -13.58 0.72
N ALA A 94 8.47 -13.13 0.10
CA ALA A 94 7.15 -13.05 0.69
C ALA A 94 6.11 -13.65 -0.28
N ASN A 95 5.18 -14.40 0.26
CA ASN A 95 4.10 -15.03 -0.50
C ASN A 95 2.77 -14.40 -0.09
N PHE A 96 1.93 -14.11 -1.09
CA PHE A 96 0.62 -13.51 -0.91
C PHE A 96 -0.44 -14.38 -1.58
N GLN A 97 -1.47 -14.71 -0.83
CA GLN A 97 -2.72 -15.24 -1.36
C GLN A 97 -3.64 -14.04 -1.64
N LEU A 98 -4.04 -13.88 -2.88
CA LEU A 98 -4.88 -12.77 -3.30
C LEU A 98 -6.37 -13.06 -3.02
N HIS A 99 -7.11 -12.02 -2.65
CA HIS A 99 -8.57 -12.10 -2.43
C HIS A 99 -9.35 -11.95 -3.73
N GLY A 100 -8.73 -11.36 -4.75
CA GLY A 100 -9.34 -11.12 -6.04
C GLY A 100 -8.43 -11.52 -7.19
N PRO A 101 -8.92 -11.49 -8.43
CA PRO A 101 -8.17 -11.92 -9.61
C PRO A 101 -7.16 -10.86 -10.09
N ARG A 102 -7.07 -9.74 -9.42
CA ARG A 102 -6.23 -8.62 -9.83
C ARG A 102 -5.42 -8.09 -8.66
N ALA A 103 -4.18 -7.74 -8.95
CA ALA A 103 -3.33 -7.03 -8.01
C ALA A 103 -2.43 -6.04 -8.74
N TYR A 104 -1.98 -5.03 -8.02
CA TYR A 104 -0.99 -4.09 -8.50
C TYR A 104 0.20 -4.06 -7.55
N LEU A 105 1.39 -4.20 -8.10
CA LEU A 105 2.65 -4.09 -7.38
C LEU A 105 3.31 -2.76 -7.68
N GLN A 106 3.81 -2.09 -6.66
CA GLN A 106 4.61 -0.87 -6.80
C GLN A 106 5.93 -1.02 -6.04
N SER A 107 7.04 -0.93 -6.76
CA SER A 107 8.34 -0.81 -6.13
C SER A 107 8.56 0.61 -5.63
N ILE A 108 8.81 0.77 -4.33
CA ILE A 108 9.18 2.05 -3.72
C ILE A 108 10.71 2.18 -3.71
N HIS A 109 11.40 1.10 -3.35
CA HIS A 109 12.84 1.05 -3.30
C HIS A 109 13.32 -0.38 -3.54
N GLY A 110 14.43 -0.51 -4.26
CA GLY A 110 15.07 -1.81 -4.48
C GLY A 110 14.58 -2.53 -5.73
N LYS A 111 15.16 -3.72 -5.92
CA LYS A 111 14.90 -4.60 -7.06
C LYS A 111 14.35 -5.91 -6.56
N PHE A 112 13.37 -6.44 -7.27
CA PHE A 112 12.76 -7.72 -6.99
C PHE A 112 12.21 -8.36 -8.25
N HIS A 113 11.88 -9.63 -8.17
CA HIS A 113 11.06 -10.29 -9.16
C HIS A 113 9.81 -10.90 -8.51
N ALA A 114 8.75 -10.86 -9.27
CA ALA A 114 7.48 -11.47 -8.93
C ALA A 114 7.35 -12.79 -9.69
N LEU A 115 6.92 -13.84 -8.99
CA LEU A 115 6.65 -15.16 -9.52
C LEU A 115 5.16 -15.44 -9.37
N THR A 116 4.54 -15.92 -10.45
CA THR A 116 3.15 -16.32 -10.48
C THR A 116 3.03 -17.85 -10.58
N HIS A 117 1.81 -18.38 -10.45
CA HIS A 117 1.56 -19.81 -10.62
C HIS A 117 1.87 -20.30 -12.04
N HIS A 118 1.73 -19.45 -13.04
CA HIS A 118 2.03 -19.74 -14.45
C HIS A 118 3.52 -19.65 -14.78
N GLU A 119 4.39 -19.62 -13.78
CA GLU A 119 5.85 -19.49 -13.93
C GLU A 119 6.31 -18.23 -14.63
N GLU A 120 5.42 -17.26 -14.79
CA GLU A 120 5.81 -15.95 -15.29
C GLU A 120 6.68 -15.24 -14.27
N LYS A 121 7.78 -14.68 -14.73
CA LYS A 121 8.73 -13.94 -13.93
C LYS A 121 8.81 -12.52 -14.44
N ALA A 122 8.39 -11.58 -13.61
CA ALA A 122 8.54 -10.16 -13.89
C ALA A 122 9.60 -9.55 -12.96
N ALA A 123 10.60 -8.89 -13.53
CA ALA A 123 11.61 -8.15 -12.76
C ALA A 123 11.22 -6.67 -12.69
N LEU A 124 11.24 -6.12 -11.48
CA LEU A 124 10.89 -4.73 -11.19
C LEU A 124 12.04 -4.03 -10.47
N THR A 125 12.21 -2.75 -10.77
CA THR A 125 13.17 -1.88 -10.10
C THR A 125 12.46 -0.72 -9.41
N CYS A 126 13.20 0.13 -8.70
CA CYS A 126 12.65 1.30 -8.01
C CYS A 126 11.79 2.16 -8.95
N GLY A 127 10.56 2.43 -8.55
CA GLY A 127 9.58 3.21 -9.30
C GLY A 127 8.74 2.40 -10.29
N ASP A 128 9.12 1.15 -10.61
CA ASP A 128 8.33 0.30 -11.49
C ASP A 128 7.05 -0.18 -10.81
N GLY A 129 6.02 -0.38 -11.63
CA GLY A 129 4.77 -1.01 -11.25
C GLY A 129 4.42 -2.17 -12.18
N ALA A 130 3.71 -3.15 -11.65
CA ALA A 130 3.19 -4.28 -12.41
C ALA A 130 1.74 -4.55 -12.08
N PHE A 131 0.93 -4.77 -13.11
CA PHE A 131 -0.43 -5.20 -12.97
C PHE A 131 -0.53 -6.71 -13.16
N ILE A 132 -1.11 -7.40 -12.19
CA ILE A 132 -1.25 -8.86 -12.13
C ILE A 132 -2.70 -9.20 -12.39
N ARG A 133 -2.93 -10.22 -13.21
CA ARG A 133 -4.28 -10.72 -13.55
C ARG A 133 -4.34 -12.22 -13.43
N ASP A 134 -5.50 -12.70 -12.98
CA ASP A 134 -5.88 -14.11 -12.98
C ASP A 134 -4.92 -15.01 -12.20
N GLU A 135 -4.30 -14.45 -11.15
CA GLU A 135 -3.42 -15.15 -10.23
C GLU A 135 -4.03 -15.23 -8.84
N ALA A 136 -4.02 -16.41 -8.26
CA ALA A 136 -4.47 -16.62 -6.89
C ALA A 136 -3.36 -16.38 -5.86
N ASN A 137 -2.12 -16.56 -6.26
CA ASN A 137 -0.95 -16.40 -5.40
C ASN A 137 0.17 -15.70 -6.15
N ILE A 138 0.94 -14.92 -5.41
CA ILE A 138 2.14 -14.27 -5.92
C ILE A 138 3.26 -14.39 -4.90
N THR A 139 4.45 -14.67 -5.37
CA THR A 139 5.66 -14.67 -4.56
C THR A 139 6.60 -13.56 -5.03
N LEU A 140 7.04 -12.73 -4.10
CA LEU A 140 8.04 -11.70 -4.35
C LEU A 140 9.37 -12.18 -3.79
N VAL A 141 10.43 -12.03 -4.57
CA VAL A 141 11.81 -12.34 -4.16
C VAL A 141 12.67 -11.10 -4.32
N ALA A 142 13.27 -10.64 -3.23
CA ALA A 142 14.09 -9.43 -3.24
C ALA A 142 15.48 -9.69 -3.82
N ASP A 143 15.84 -8.99 -4.88
CA ASP A 143 17.17 -9.03 -5.49
C ASP A 143 18.14 -8.01 -4.84
N SER A 144 17.59 -7.02 -4.17
CA SER A 144 18.28 -6.06 -3.30
C SER A 144 17.34 -5.72 -2.13
N PRO A 145 17.80 -4.99 -1.08
CA PRO A 145 16.88 -4.52 -0.04
C PRO A 145 15.66 -3.83 -0.65
N LEU A 146 14.47 -4.33 -0.32
CA LEU A 146 13.21 -4.01 -0.98
C LEU A 146 12.25 -3.30 -0.04
N ARG A 147 11.59 -2.27 -0.56
CA ARG A 147 10.35 -1.71 -0.04
C ARG A 147 9.33 -1.60 -1.17
N ALA A 148 8.17 -2.20 -0.99
CA ALA A 148 7.14 -2.26 -2.01
C ALA A 148 5.73 -2.21 -1.41
N LEU A 149 4.75 -1.93 -2.26
CA LEU A 149 3.33 -2.07 -1.96
C LEU A 149 2.70 -3.13 -2.88
N LEU A 150 1.84 -3.94 -2.30
CA LEU A 150 0.93 -4.81 -3.03
C LEU A 150 -0.50 -4.34 -2.77
N ILE A 151 -1.22 -4.03 -3.84
CA ILE A 151 -2.62 -3.64 -3.80
C ILE A 151 -3.42 -4.81 -4.38
N ASP A 152 -4.11 -5.53 -3.51
CA ASP A 152 -5.00 -6.63 -3.88
C ASP A 152 -6.37 -6.03 -4.22
N LEU A 153 -6.76 -6.15 -5.46
CA LEU A 153 -7.94 -5.51 -6.03
C LEU A 153 -9.04 -6.54 -6.24
N PRO A 154 -10.25 -6.27 -5.77
CA PRO A 154 -11.39 -7.12 -6.08
C PRO A 154 -11.77 -7.02 -7.56
N VAL A 155 -12.76 -7.78 -7.93
CA VAL A 155 -13.38 -7.77 -9.28
C VAL A 155 -14.02 -6.43 -9.58
#